data_c9117149581a2d9eb8c884c1bb8d9f26
#
_entry.id   c9117149581a2d9eb8c884c1bb8d9f26
#
_cell.length_a   1.000
_cell.length_b   1.000
_cell.length_c   1.000
_cell.angle_alpha   90.00
_cell.angle_beta   90.00
_cell.angle_gamma   90.00
#
_symmetry.space_group_name_H-M   'P 1'
#
loop_
_entity.id
_entity.type
_entity.pdbx_description
1 polymer ?
#
loop_
_entity_poly.entity_id
_entity_poly.type
_entity_poly.pdbx_seq_one_letter_code
_entity_poly.pdbx_strand_id
1 'polypeptide(L)'
;MAPNATLAGDVVLAAGSSVWYGAVVRGDTGAIRIGKNSNIQDNAVLHTGPNLGVTIGKNVSIGHSAVVHGCTVGDGALIGMHATVMNGAVVGKNAVVAARGAGAGKHRGPGRHGGHGCARQGA
;
A
#
# COMPACT_ATOMS: atom_id res chain seq x y z
N MET A 1 7.29 11.74 -10.00
CA MET A 1 5.93 11.97 -9.47
C MET A 1 5.06 12.61 -10.53
N ALA A 2 3.87 12.11 -10.71
CA ALA A 2 2.97 12.67 -11.72
C ALA A 2 2.49 14.08 -11.30
N PRO A 3 2.20 14.97 -12.27
CA PRO A 3 1.87 16.36 -11.95
C PRO A 3 0.65 16.55 -11.05
N ASN A 4 -0.34 15.67 -11.14
CA ASN A 4 -1.55 15.80 -10.33
C ASN A 4 -1.60 14.82 -9.14
N ALA A 5 -0.49 14.19 -8.83
CA ALA A 5 -0.40 13.44 -7.58
C ALA A 5 -0.30 14.42 -6.41
N THR A 6 -0.87 14.04 -5.28
CA THR A 6 -0.89 14.88 -4.09
C THR A 6 -0.12 14.21 -2.97
N LEU A 7 0.87 14.90 -2.45
CA LEU A 7 1.58 14.49 -1.24
C LEU A 7 1.34 15.56 -0.18
N ALA A 8 0.86 15.14 0.96
CA ALA A 8 0.58 16.06 2.05
C ALA A 8 1.03 15.47 3.38
N GLY A 9 1.50 16.32 4.26
CA GLY A 9 1.93 15.91 5.59
C GLY A 9 3.30 15.25 5.62
N ASP A 10 3.48 14.31 6.53
CA ASP A 10 4.76 13.67 6.78
C ASP A 10 4.94 12.46 5.86
N VAL A 11 5.49 12.71 4.68
CA VAL A 11 5.68 11.69 3.65
C VAL A 11 7.15 11.68 3.21
N VAL A 12 7.76 10.50 3.22
CA VAL A 12 9.12 10.32 2.68
C VAL A 12 9.09 9.24 1.60
N LEU A 13 9.60 9.60 0.43
CA LEU A 13 9.74 8.73 -0.72
C LEU A 13 11.20 8.33 -0.87
N ALA A 14 11.49 7.04 -0.85
CA ALA A 14 12.85 6.58 -1.07
C ALA A 14 13.20 6.62 -2.57
N ALA A 15 14.47 6.45 -2.87
CA ALA A 15 14.98 6.52 -4.23
C ALA A 15 14.26 5.53 -5.15
N GLY A 16 13.96 5.97 -6.36
CA GLY A 16 13.32 5.13 -7.37
C GLY A 16 11.84 4.89 -7.16
N SER A 17 11.26 5.40 -6.07
CA SER A 17 9.82 5.29 -5.88
C SER A 17 9.08 6.25 -6.80
N SER A 18 7.83 5.93 -7.11
CA SER A 18 7.02 6.76 -8.01
C SER A 18 5.58 6.84 -7.55
N VAL A 19 4.99 8.00 -7.78
CA VAL A 19 3.58 8.27 -7.44
C VAL A 19 2.92 8.82 -8.70
N TRP A 20 1.84 8.20 -9.11
CA TRP A 20 1.27 8.40 -10.44
C TRP A 20 0.02 9.29 -10.41
N TYR A 21 -0.68 9.37 -11.53
CA TYR A 21 -1.73 10.36 -11.75
C TYR A 21 -2.89 10.23 -10.77
N GLY A 22 -3.25 11.32 -10.14
CA GLY A 22 -4.39 11.35 -9.22
C GLY A 22 -4.19 10.63 -7.90
N ALA A 23 -3.03 10.01 -7.68
CA ALA A 23 -2.78 9.34 -6.41
C ALA A 23 -2.67 10.37 -5.29
N VAL A 24 -3.10 9.97 -4.09
CA VAL A 24 -3.08 10.83 -2.92
C VAL A 24 -2.35 10.12 -1.80
N VAL A 25 -1.32 10.76 -1.27
CA VAL A 25 -0.53 10.23 -0.16
C VAL A 25 -0.58 11.27 0.95
N ARG A 26 -1.38 10.99 1.99
CA ARG A 26 -1.62 11.95 3.07
C ARG A 26 -1.12 11.42 4.40
N GLY A 27 -0.01 11.97 4.86
CA GLY A 27 0.55 11.67 6.17
C GLY A 27 0.20 12.73 7.21
N ASP A 28 -1.08 13.07 7.32
CA ASP A 28 -1.52 14.18 8.16
C ASP A 28 -1.78 13.79 9.63
N THR A 29 -2.04 12.53 9.90
CA THR A 29 -2.20 12.05 11.28
C THR A 29 -1.14 11.04 11.69
N GLY A 30 -0.22 10.74 10.80
CA GLY A 30 0.91 9.84 11.04
C GLY A 30 1.88 9.91 9.88
N ALA A 31 2.98 9.21 9.98
CA ALA A 31 4.01 9.22 8.96
C ALA A 31 3.75 8.20 7.86
N ILE A 32 4.09 8.55 6.64
CA ILE A 32 4.10 7.61 5.52
C ILE A 32 5.53 7.47 5.01
N ARG A 33 6.00 6.24 4.90
CA ARG A 33 7.33 5.92 4.40
C ARG A 33 7.21 4.93 3.27
N ILE A 34 7.72 5.29 2.11
CA ILE A 34 7.64 4.47 0.91
C ILE A 34 9.05 4.06 0.52
N GLY A 35 9.27 2.76 0.44
CA GLY A 35 10.58 2.17 0.20
C GLY A 35 11.04 2.29 -1.25
N LYS A 36 12.30 1.89 -1.50
CA LYS A 36 12.93 2.03 -2.80
C LYS A 36 12.18 1.28 -3.89
N ASN A 37 12.08 1.89 -5.05
CA ASN A 37 11.52 1.29 -6.25
C ASN A 37 10.06 0.85 -6.11
N SER A 38 9.36 1.34 -5.11
CA SER A 38 7.93 1.08 -4.97
C SER A 38 7.13 2.06 -5.81
N ASN A 39 5.94 1.65 -6.24
CA ASN A 39 5.09 2.51 -7.06
C ASN A 39 3.68 2.59 -6.51
N ILE A 40 3.16 3.80 -6.52
CA ILE A 40 1.80 4.12 -6.10
C ILE A 40 1.08 4.54 -7.36
N GLN A 41 0.20 3.69 -7.85
CA GLN A 41 -0.38 3.85 -9.18
C GLN A 41 -1.58 4.80 -9.17
N ASP A 42 -2.14 5.02 -10.35
CA ASP A 42 -3.14 6.05 -10.58
C ASP A 42 -4.33 5.94 -9.62
N ASN A 43 -4.71 7.05 -9.04
CA ASN A 43 -5.85 7.19 -8.14
C ASN A 43 -5.79 6.35 -6.86
N ALA A 44 -4.65 5.77 -6.54
CA ALA A 44 -4.49 5.09 -5.27
C ALA A 44 -4.44 6.10 -4.13
N VAL A 45 -4.86 5.68 -2.95
CA VAL A 45 -4.89 6.54 -1.77
C VAL A 45 -4.13 5.85 -0.64
N LEU A 46 -3.11 6.53 -0.13
CA LEU A 46 -2.41 6.14 1.08
C LEU A 46 -2.74 7.16 2.16
N HIS A 47 -3.26 6.71 3.27
CA HIS A 47 -3.63 7.61 4.35
C HIS A 47 -3.37 6.98 5.71
N THR A 48 -3.09 7.83 6.68
CA THR A 48 -2.77 7.42 8.04
C THR A 48 -4.00 7.54 8.93
N GLY A 49 -4.02 6.77 10.00
CA GLY A 49 -5.02 6.91 11.05
C GLY A 49 -4.38 7.51 12.31
N PRO A 50 -5.16 7.77 13.35
CA PRO A 50 -4.61 8.25 14.62
C PRO A 50 -3.60 7.25 15.17
N ASN A 51 -2.36 7.69 15.35
CA ASN A 51 -1.24 6.88 15.80
C ASN A 51 -0.93 5.68 14.90
N LEU A 52 -1.40 5.71 13.65
CA LEU A 52 -1.15 4.65 12.68
C LEU A 52 -0.58 5.25 11.41
N GLY A 53 0.71 5.03 11.21
CA GLY A 53 1.36 5.42 9.97
C GLY A 53 1.17 4.35 8.89
N VAL A 54 1.73 4.63 7.72
CA VAL A 54 1.79 3.68 6.62
C VAL A 54 3.25 3.42 6.29
N THR A 55 3.64 2.16 6.27
CA THR A 55 4.99 1.77 5.88
C THR A 55 4.90 0.86 4.67
N ILE A 56 5.48 1.30 3.58
CA ILE A 56 5.55 0.54 2.33
C ILE A 56 7.00 0.13 2.14
N GLY A 57 7.23 -1.15 1.97
CA GLY A 57 8.56 -1.69 1.76
C GLY A 57 9.14 -1.36 0.38
N LYS A 58 10.20 -2.08 0.01
CA LYS A 58 10.87 -1.93 -1.28
C LYS A 58 10.15 -2.76 -2.34
N ASN A 59 10.17 -2.29 -3.57
CA ASN A 59 9.65 -3.02 -4.71
C ASN A 59 8.18 -3.42 -4.55
N VAL A 60 7.40 -2.56 -3.91
CA VAL A 60 5.97 -2.78 -3.70
C VAL A 60 5.20 -2.08 -4.80
N SER A 61 4.17 -2.74 -5.32
CA SER A 61 3.25 -2.13 -6.28
C SER A 61 1.89 -1.94 -5.63
N ILE A 62 1.44 -0.71 -5.59
CA ILE A 62 0.11 -0.36 -5.12
C ILE A 62 -0.74 -0.06 -6.36
N GLY A 63 -1.68 -0.93 -6.65
CA GLY A 63 -2.45 -0.87 -7.90
C GLY A 63 -3.40 0.33 -7.99
N HIS A 64 -3.93 0.54 -9.19
CA HIS A 64 -4.83 1.66 -9.46
C HIS A 64 -6.02 1.66 -8.51
N SER A 65 -6.34 2.80 -7.97
CA SER A 65 -7.50 3.02 -7.09
C SER A 65 -7.53 2.18 -5.82
N ALA A 66 -6.40 1.58 -5.45
CA ALA A 66 -6.32 0.87 -4.17
C ALA A 66 -6.32 1.87 -3.01
N VAL A 67 -6.79 1.44 -1.87
CA VAL A 67 -6.76 2.22 -0.64
C VAL A 67 -5.89 1.50 0.38
N VAL A 68 -4.85 2.17 0.85
CA VAL A 68 -3.93 1.63 1.84
C VAL A 68 -3.94 2.57 3.03
N HIS A 69 -4.50 2.13 4.14
CA HIS A 69 -4.80 3.00 5.26
C HIS A 69 -4.23 2.44 6.56
N GLY A 70 -3.31 3.17 7.18
CA GLY A 70 -2.80 2.85 8.51
C GLY A 70 -2.21 1.45 8.65
N CYS A 71 -1.43 0.99 7.68
CA CYS A 71 -0.97 -0.39 7.65
C CYS A 71 0.50 -0.51 7.22
N THR A 72 1.00 -1.73 7.25
CA THR A 72 2.36 -2.05 6.83
C THR A 72 2.32 -3.02 5.66
N VAL A 73 3.05 -2.70 4.60
CA VAL A 73 3.14 -3.54 3.41
C VAL A 73 4.60 -3.95 3.23
N GLY A 74 4.85 -5.24 3.27
CA GLY A 74 6.20 -5.79 3.19
C GLY A 74 6.82 -5.72 1.80
N ASP A 75 8.12 -5.93 1.74
CA ASP A 75 8.88 -5.84 0.50
C ASP A 75 8.32 -6.79 -0.56
N GLY A 76 8.25 -6.32 -1.79
CA GLY A 76 7.84 -7.13 -2.91
C GLY A 76 6.35 -7.44 -3.00
N ALA A 77 5.55 -6.90 -2.09
CA ALA A 77 4.11 -7.17 -2.10
C ALA A 77 3.42 -6.47 -3.26
N LEU A 78 2.29 -7.00 -3.65
CA LEU A 78 1.42 -6.42 -4.66
C LEU A 78 0.04 -6.17 -4.08
N ILE A 79 -0.40 -4.94 -4.13
CA ILE A 79 -1.76 -4.57 -3.74
C ILE A 79 -2.54 -4.38 -5.04
N GLY A 80 -3.52 -5.22 -5.27
CA GLY A 80 -4.27 -5.22 -6.52
C GLY A 80 -5.16 -4.00 -6.70
N MET A 81 -5.61 -3.77 -7.92
CA MET A 81 -6.47 -2.64 -8.24
C MET A 81 -7.75 -2.66 -7.41
N HIS A 82 -8.14 -1.50 -6.91
CA HIS A 82 -9.35 -1.33 -6.08
C HIS A 82 -9.34 -2.14 -4.78
N ALA A 83 -8.21 -2.69 -4.39
CA ALA A 83 -8.11 -3.37 -3.10
C ALA A 83 -8.11 -2.33 -1.97
N THR A 84 -8.54 -2.77 -0.80
CA THR A 84 -8.54 -1.92 0.39
C THR A 84 -7.79 -2.63 1.50
N VAL A 85 -6.75 -1.98 2.03
CA VAL A 85 -5.98 -2.50 3.16
C VAL A 85 -6.20 -1.57 4.34
N MET A 86 -6.75 -2.12 5.41
CA MET A 86 -7.27 -1.33 6.52
C MET A 86 -6.27 -1.19 7.66
N ASN A 87 -6.64 -0.38 8.64
CA ASN A 87 -5.81 -0.06 9.80
C ASN A 87 -5.28 -1.30 10.49
N GLY A 88 -4.00 -1.29 10.80
CA GLY A 88 -3.36 -2.36 11.54
C GLY A 88 -3.04 -3.62 10.73
N ALA A 89 -3.42 -3.65 9.46
CA ALA A 89 -3.10 -4.80 8.62
C ALA A 89 -1.59 -4.88 8.39
N VAL A 90 -1.10 -6.09 8.25
CA VAL A 90 0.30 -6.33 7.86
C VAL A 90 0.28 -7.25 6.66
N VAL A 91 0.71 -6.71 5.52
CA VAL A 91 0.87 -7.49 4.30
C VAL A 91 2.31 -7.98 4.26
N GLY A 92 2.50 -9.28 4.27
CA GLY A 92 3.83 -9.86 4.33
C GLY A 92 4.63 -9.67 3.04
N LYS A 93 5.91 -10.02 3.11
CA LYS A 93 6.79 -9.94 1.94
C LYS A 93 6.25 -10.80 0.82
N ASN A 94 6.27 -10.26 -0.37
CA ASN A 94 5.83 -10.93 -1.59
C ASN A 94 4.37 -11.41 -1.55
N ALA A 95 3.59 -10.95 -0.61
CA ALA A 95 2.18 -11.28 -0.56
C ALA A 95 1.41 -10.53 -1.65
N VAL A 96 0.26 -11.04 -2.01
CA VAL A 96 -0.62 -10.41 -2.98
C VAL A 96 -1.98 -10.19 -2.34
N VAL A 97 -2.43 -8.94 -2.35
CA VAL A 97 -3.82 -8.63 -2.05
C VAL A 97 -4.53 -8.57 -3.39
N ALA A 98 -5.50 -9.44 -3.59
CA ALA A 98 -6.16 -9.55 -4.88
C ALA A 98 -6.89 -8.26 -5.26
N ALA A 99 -7.08 -8.07 -6.56
CA ALA A 99 -7.87 -6.95 -7.04
C ALA A 99 -9.24 -6.96 -6.37
N ARG A 100 -9.70 -5.79 -5.91
CA ARG A 100 -10.94 -5.60 -5.15
C ARG A 100 -10.97 -6.36 -3.83
N GLY A 101 -9.81 -6.90 -3.41
CA GLY A 101 -9.73 -7.58 -2.14
C GLY A 101 -9.77 -6.62 -0.96
N ALA A 102 -9.93 -7.16 0.23
CA ALA A 102 -9.86 -6.39 1.46
C ALA A 102 -8.80 -7.00 2.36
N GLY A 103 -7.92 -6.15 2.88
CA GLY A 103 -6.88 -6.59 3.79
C GLY A 103 -7.14 -6.07 5.19
N ALA A 104 -7.27 -6.96 6.13
CA ALA A 104 -7.36 -6.63 7.54
C ALA A 104 -6.61 -7.71 8.32
N GLY A 105 -5.88 -7.31 9.34
CA GLY A 105 -5.05 -8.24 10.06
C GLY A 105 -3.78 -8.57 9.32
N LYS A 106 -3.23 -9.75 9.53
CA LYS A 106 -1.93 -10.12 8.98
C LYS A 106 -2.09 -10.99 7.74
N HIS A 107 -1.32 -10.66 6.73
CA HIS A 107 -1.30 -11.39 5.47
C HIS A 107 0.13 -11.81 5.17
N ARG A 108 0.29 -13.07 4.78
CA ARG A 108 1.60 -13.64 4.60
C ARG A 108 1.98 -13.72 3.13
N GLY A 109 3.24 -14.03 2.88
CA GLY A 109 3.76 -14.11 1.53
C GLY A 109 3.26 -15.30 0.75
N PRO A 110 3.84 -15.54 -0.44
CA PRO A 110 3.42 -16.61 -1.32
C PRO A 110 3.39 -17.95 -0.60
N GLY A 111 2.45 -18.78 -0.97
CA GLY A 111 2.27 -20.06 -0.32
C GLY A 111 1.37 -20.04 0.87
N ARG A 112 0.94 -18.89 1.28
CA ARG A 112 -0.02 -18.74 2.39
C ARG A 112 -1.34 -18.35 1.81
N HIS A 113 -2.34 -19.03 2.19
CA HIS A 113 -3.63 -18.83 1.59
C HIS A 113 -4.64 -18.51 2.62
N GLY A 114 -4.52 -17.44 3.19
CA GLY A 114 -5.53 -17.09 4.09
C GLY A 114 -6.70 -16.49 3.41
N GLY A 115 -6.55 -16.18 2.21
CA GLY A 115 -7.43 -15.27 1.80
C GLY A 115 -8.50 -15.62 0.90
N HIS A 116 -9.46 -14.98 0.87
CA HIS A 116 -10.51 -14.95 -0.05
C HIS A 116 -10.85 -13.53 -0.11
N GLY A 117 -11.03 -12.96 -1.11
CA GLY A 117 -11.39 -11.60 -1.18
C GLY A 117 -10.39 -10.64 -0.55
N CYS A 118 -9.76 -11.01 0.51
CA CYS A 118 -8.71 -10.19 1.07
C CYS A 118 -7.37 -10.68 0.56
N ALA A 119 -6.35 -10.69 1.35
CA ALA A 119 -5.05 -11.09 0.85
C ALA A 119 -5.09 -12.52 0.35
N ARG A 120 -4.85 -12.65 -0.90
CA ARG A 120 -4.77 -13.93 -1.55
C ARG A 120 -3.36 -14.11 -2.00
N GLN A 121 -2.61 -14.90 -1.29
CA GLN A 121 -1.23 -15.08 -1.60
C GLN A 121 -1.09 -15.87 -2.86
N GLY A 122 -0.41 -15.34 -3.81
CA GLY A 122 -0.16 -16.03 -5.05
C GLY A 122 -1.40 -16.35 -5.85
N ALA A 123 -2.48 -15.77 -5.47
CA ALA A 123 -3.72 -16.05 -6.18
C ALA A 123 -3.75 -15.32 -7.49
#